data_5619b0bd7b9b229973ccdcbb4ea3eb08
#
_entry.id   5619b0bd7b9b229973ccdcbb4ea3eb08
#
_cell.length_a   1.000
_cell.length_b   1.000
_cell.length_c   1.000
_cell.angle_alpha   90.00
_cell.angle_beta   90.00
_cell.angle_gamma   90.00
#
_symmetry.space_group_name_H-M   'P 1'
#
loop_
_entity.id
_entity.type
_entity.pdbx_description
1 polymer ?
#
loop_
_entity_poly.entity_id
_entity_poly.type
_entity_poly.pdbx_seq_one_letter_code
_entity_poly.pdbx_strand_id
1 'polypeptide(L)'
;MIYRIAETTSTNDDAKRPEYRHGDIVWAERQTAGRGQRGHTWTSTSESITFSLVLEPTFLPIAEQFLLSEVVTLALTDCLAGFGIDTRIKWTNDIYFGDRKMVGMLIEHNCSGTTLQRTIAGIGINVNQKEFDPSLPN
;
A
#
# COMPACT_ATOMS: atom_id res chain seq x y z
N MET A 1 -14.80 1.59 -6.15
CA MET A 1 -15.66 1.21 -4.99
C MET A 1 -14.79 0.80 -3.81
N ILE A 2 -15.28 0.88 -2.56
CA ILE A 2 -14.52 0.40 -1.38
C ILE A 2 -15.17 -0.87 -0.86
N TYR A 3 -14.39 -1.94 -0.79
CA TYR A 3 -14.79 -3.25 -0.28
C TYR A 3 -14.17 -3.47 1.08
N ARG A 4 -15.00 -3.67 2.10
CA ARG A 4 -14.56 -3.90 3.47
C ARG A 4 -14.52 -5.39 3.78
N ILE A 5 -13.41 -5.85 4.35
CA ILE A 5 -13.20 -7.22 4.83
C ILE A 5 -12.85 -7.16 6.31
N ALA A 6 -13.51 -7.96 7.15
CA ALA A 6 -13.22 -7.98 8.58
C ALA A 6 -11.82 -8.54 8.86
N GLU A 7 -11.48 -9.67 8.26
CA GLU A 7 -10.17 -10.30 8.41
C GLU A 7 -9.76 -11.00 7.12
N THR A 8 -8.48 -10.84 6.74
CA THR A 8 -7.87 -11.54 5.61
C THR A 8 -6.41 -11.85 5.90
N THR A 9 -5.81 -12.70 5.09
CA THR A 9 -4.36 -12.92 5.09
C THR A 9 -3.62 -11.70 4.56
N SER A 10 -4.07 -11.16 3.41
CA SER A 10 -3.47 -9.99 2.76
C SER A 10 -4.46 -9.32 1.82
N THR A 11 -4.65 -8.02 1.97
CA THR A 11 -5.49 -7.23 1.04
C THR A 11 -4.94 -7.23 -0.38
N ASN A 12 -3.62 -7.35 -0.57
CA ASN A 12 -3.01 -7.48 -1.88
C ASN A 12 -3.45 -8.77 -2.59
N ASP A 13 -3.54 -9.89 -1.86
CA ASP A 13 -3.96 -11.15 -2.47
C ASP A 13 -5.45 -11.14 -2.79
N ASP A 14 -6.27 -10.54 -1.93
CA ASP A 14 -7.69 -10.35 -2.24
C ASP A 14 -7.90 -9.44 -3.46
N ALA A 15 -7.17 -8.32 -3.54
CA ALA A 15 -7.28 -7.35 -4.63
C ALA A 15 -6.88 -7.91 -6.02
N LYS A 16 -6.20 -9.06 -6.07
CA LYS A 16 -5.87 -9.76 -7.32
C LYS A 16 -7.08 -10.44 -7.97
N ARG A 17 -8.17 -10.64 -7.24
CA ARG A 17 -9.36 -11.31 -7.75
C ARG A 17 -9.98 -10.56 -8.92
N PRO A 18 -10.55 -11.27 -9.91
CA PRO A 18 -11.01 -10.66 -11.16
C PRO A 18 -12.28 -9.80 -11.03
N GLU A 19 -13.00 -9.91 -9.91
CA GLU A 19 -14.19 -9.09 -9.66
C GLU A 19 -13.86 -7.62 -9.39
N TYR A 20 -12.67 -7.31 -8.89
CA TYR A 20 -12.27 -5.92 -8.65
C TYR A 20 -11.77 -5.24 -9.93
N ARG A 21 -12.01 -3.94 -10.04
CA ARG A 21 -11.74 -3.11 -11.22
C ARG A 21 -10.80 -1.97 -10.89
N HIS A 22 -10.32 -1.31 -11.92
CA HIS A 22 -9.52 -0.08 -11.78
C HIS A 22 -10.21 0.93 -10.85
N GLY A 23 -9.49 1.42 -9.86
CA GLY A 23 -9.97 2.36 -8.85
C GLY A 23 -10.69 1.72 -7.65
N ASP A 24 -10.87 0.39 -7.64
CA ASP A 24 -11.41 -0.30 -6.48
C ASP A 24 -10.38 -0.36 -5.34
N ILE A 25 -10.89 -0.28 -4.12
CA ILE A 25 -10.11 -0.39 -2.89
C ILE A 25 -10.62 -1.58 -2.10
N VAL A 26 -9.72 -2.48 -1.74
CA VAL A 26 -9.96 -3.58 -0.81
C VAL A 26 -9.34 -3.23 0.52
N TRP A 27 -10.18 -2.97 1.53
CA TRP A 27 -9.76 -2.57 2.87
C TRP A 27 -10.06 -3.67 3.88
N ALA A 28 -9.08 -4.01 4.72
CA ALA A 28 -9.24 -4.97 5.80
C ALA A 28 -9.08 -4.30 7.17
N GLU A 29 -9.93 -4.69 8.12
CA GLU A 29 -9.79 -4.29 9.52
C GLU A 29 -8.57 -4.97 10.15
N ARG A 30 -8.28 -6.21 9.72
CA ARG A 30 -7.14 -6.99 10.21
C ARG A 30 -6.53 -7.83 9.08
N GLN A 31 -5.21 -7.79 8.99
CA GLN A 31 -4.43 -8.75 8.19
C GLN A 31 -3.67 -9.71 9.12
N THR A 32 -3.70 -11.00 8.80
CA THR A 32 -3.00 -12.04 9.57
C THR A 32 -1.62 -12.38 9.00
N ALA A 33 -1.36 -12.07 7.73
CA ALA A 33 -0.10 -12.31 7.04
C ALA A 33 0.26 -11.15 6.10
N GLY A 34 0.23 -9.92 6.64
CA GLY A 34 0.61 -8.72 5.88
C GLY A 34 2.05 -8.79 5.42
N ARG A 35 2.29 -8.39 4.17
CA ARG A 35 3.61 -8.41 3.53
C ARG A 35 4.12 -7.00 3.30
N GLY A 36 5.41 -6.81 3.53
CA GLY A 36 6.18 -5.65 3.12
C GLY A 36 7.11 -5.97 1.95
N GLN A 37 7.97 -5.02 1.59
CA GLN A 37 8.97 -5.23 0.55
C GLN A 37 10.07 -6.21 1.01
N ARG A 38 10.69 -6.90 0.05
CA ARG A 38 11.87 -7.77 0.27
C ARG A 38 11.70 -8.82 1.35
N GLY A 39 10.49 -9.38 1.49
CA GLY A 39 10.21 -10.43 2.47
C GLY A 39 9.94 -9.92 3.89
N HIS A 40 9.89 -8.62 4.11
CA HIS A 40 9.44 -8.06 5.38
C HIS A 40 7.95 -8.32 5.60
N THR A 41 7.55 -8.43 6.85
CA THR A 41 6.14 -8.50 7.25
C THR A 41 5.59 -7.11 7.53
N TRP A 42 4.28 -6.93 7.29
CA TRP A 42 3.54 -5.78 7.75
C TRP A 42 2.59 -6.20 8.87
N THR A 43 2.81 -5.67 10.06
CA THR A 43 1.93 -5.92 11.20
C THR A 43 0.75 -4.97 11.14
N SER A 44 -0.44 -5.52 11.03
CA SER A 44 -1.70 -4.77 11.00
C SER A 44 -2.45 -4.98 12.32
N THR A 45 -2.83 -3.88 12.94
CA THR A 45 -3.69 -3.84 14.13
C THR A 45 -4.96 -3.05 13.80
N SER A 46 -5.96 -3.10 14.68
CA SER A 46 -7.15 -2.26 14.57
C SER A 46 -6.86 -0.74 14.65
N GLU A 47 -5.64 -0.38 15.01
CA GLU A 47 -5.16 1.00 15.09
C GLU A 47 -4.44 1.48 13.82
N SER A 48 -4.35 0.62 12.82
CA SER A 48 -3.75 0.87 11.51
C SER A 48 -4.80 0.79 10.41
N ILE A 49 -4.58 1.53 9.33
CA ILE A 49 -5.39 1.40 8.12
C ILE A 49 -4.60 0.55 7.12
N THR A 50 -5.21 -0.53 6.64
CA THR A 50 -4.58 -1.41 5.66
C THR A 50 -5.51 -1.67 4.50
N PHE A 51 -5.08 -1.31 3.31
CA PHE A 51 -5.88 -1.48 2.09
C PHE A 51 -5.00 -1.70 0.86
N SER A 52 -5.62 -2.17 -0.21
CA SER A 52 -5.00 -2.31 -1.52
C SER A 52 -5.84 -1.62 -2.58
N LEU A 53 -5.19 -0.78 -3.39
CA LEU A 53 -5.79 -0.09 -4.53
C LEU A 53 -5.51 -0.90 -5.80
N VAL A 54 -6.57 -1.13 -6.58
CA VAL A 54 -6.48 -1.81 -7.88
C VAL A 54 -6.30 -0.78 -8.98
N LEU A 55 -5.25 -0.92 -9.77
CA LEU A 55 -4.95 -0.09 -10.93
C LEU A 55 -4.83 -0.96 -12.18
N GLU A 56 -5.27 -0.46 -13.31
CA GLU A 56 -5.12 -1.12 -14.63
C GLU A 56 -4.42 -0.15 -15.60
N PRO A 57 -3.10 0.08 -15.41
CA PRO A 57 -2.34 1.06 -16.17
C PRO A 57 -1.85 0.46 -17.50
N THR A 58 -2.77 0.01 -18.35
CA THR A 58 -2.47 -0.72 -19.60
C THR A 58 -1.72 0.11 -20.65
N PHE A 59 -1.68 1.43 -20.46
CA PHE A 59 -0.92 2.37 -21.29
C PHE A 59 0.56 2.49 -20.88
N LEU A 60 0.93 1.93 -19.69
CA LEU A 60 2.28 2.13 -19.14
C LEU A 60 3.20 0.96 -19.49
N PRO A 61 4.36 1.22 -20.13
CA PRO A 61 5.38 0.22 -20.32
C PRO A 61 5.93 -0.32 -19.00
N ILE A 62 6.31 -1.60 -18.96
CA ILE A 62 6.93 -2.23 -17.77
C ILE A 62 8.18 -1.46 -17.33
N ALA A 63 8.97 -0.94 -18.27
CA ALA A 63 10.17 -0.17 -17.96
C ALA A 63 9.90 1.08 -17.11
N GLU A 64 8.67 1.61 -17.16
CA GLU A 64 8.23 2.80 -16.42
C GLU A 64 7.39 2.48 -15.18
N GLN A 65 7.31 1.21 -14.76
CA GLN A 65 6.50 0.77 -13.62
C GLN A 65 6.76 1.55 -12.32
N PHE A 66 7.97 2.10 -12.15
CA PHE A 66 8.35 2.86 -10.96
C PHE A 66 7.54 4.16 -10.81
N LEU A 67 7.06 4.74 -11.91
CA LEU A 67 6.18 5.92 -11.88
C LEU A 67 4.92 5.70 -11.03
N LEU A 68 4.40 4.46 -10.97
CA LEU A 68 3.25 4.13 -10.12
C LEU A 68 3.57 4.24 -8.63
N SER A 69 4.78 3.85 -8.23
CA SER A 69 5.25 4.06 -6.85
C SER A 69 5.33 5.55 -6.51
N GLU A 70 5.86 6.35 -7.42
CA GLU A 70 5.98 7.80 -7.24
C GLU A 70 4.60 8.45 -7.12
N VAL A 71 3.69 8.14 -8.03
CA VAL A 71 2.32 8.69 -8.04
C VAL A 71 1.57 8.33 -6.76
N VAL A 72 1.61 7.07 -6.35
CA VAL A 72 0.92 6.62 -5.12
C VAL A 72 1.54 7.27 -3.89
N THR A 73 2.87 7.37 -3.83
CA THR A 73 3.58 8.01 -2.71
C THR A 73 3.21 9.49 -2.59
N LEU A 74 3.24 10.23 -3.70
CA LEU A 74 2.87 11.64 -3.73
C LEU A 74 1.41 11.86 -3.35
N ALA A 75 0.49 11.05 -3.90
CA ALA A 75 -0.93 11.14 -3.56
C ALA A 75 -1.20 10.91 -2.07
N LEU A 76 -0.52 9.96 -1.45
CA LEU A 76 -0.61 9.71 -0.01
C LEU A 76 -0.05 10.88 0.81
N THR A 77 1.09 11.42 0.40
CA THR A 77 1.71 12.58 1.06
C THR A 77 0.80 13.81 0.99
N ASP A 78 0.21 14.08 -0.17
CA ASP A 78 -0.75 15.19 -0.35
C ASP A 78 -2.02 14.97 0.49
N CYS A 79 -2.52 13.74 0.52
CA CYS A 79 -3.67 13.38 1.34
C CYS A 79 -3.40 13.64 2.83
N LEU A 80 -2.26 13.20 3.34
CA LEU A 80 -1.85 13.41 4.74
C LEU A 80 -1.65 14.90 5.06
N ALA A 81 -1.07 15.66 4.13
CA ALA A 81 -0.92 17.11 4.26
C ALA A 81 -2.29 17.82 4.37
N GLY A 82 -3.32 17.32 3.67
CA GLY A 82 -4.71 17.79 3.81
C GLY A 82 -5.29 17.63 5.21
N PHE A 83 -4.77 16.69 6.01
CA PHE A 83 -5.09 16.53 7.43
C PHE A 83 -4.13 17.28 8.37
N GLY A 84 -3.23 18.11 7.84
CA GLY A 84 -2.24 18.84 8.63
C GLY A 84 -1.07 17.98 9.11
N ILE A 85 -0.85 16.82 8.50
CA ILE A 85 0.24 15.91 8.85
C ILE A 85 1.40 16.15 7.87
N ASP A 86 2.47 16.77 8.37
CA ASP A 86 3.69 17.01 7.59
C ASP A 86 4.56 15.75 7.56
N THR A 87 4.75 15.19 6.38
CA THR A 87 5.45 13.92 6.18
C THR A 87 6.64 14.09 5.24
N ARG A 88 7.58 13.14 5.34
CA ARG A 88 8.76 13.05 4.46
C ARG A 88 8.80 11.70 3.76
N ILE A 89 9.13 11.73 2.48
CA ILE A 89 9.32 10.51 1.68
C ILE A 89 10.75 10.02 1.92
N LYS A 90 10.85 8.78 2.40
CA LYS A 90 12.10 8.04 2.42
C LYS A 90 12.12 7.10 1.21
N TRP A 91 13.06 7.35 0.33
CA TRP A 91 13.25 6.53 -0.86
C TRP A 91 13.28 5.03 -0.51
N THR A 92 12.52 4.15 -1.16
CA THR A 92 11.82 4.37 -2.45
C THR A 92 10.35 4.74 -2.30
N ASN A 93 9.65 4.31 -1.26
CA ASN A 93 8.19 4.33 -1.13
C ASN A 93 7.72 4.27 0.33
N ASP A 94 8.57 4.66 1.26
CA ASP A 94 8.19 4.79 2.66
C ASP A 94 7.89 6.26 2.99
N ILE A 95 6.84 6.51 3.76
CA ILE A 95 6.47 7.83 4.23
C ILE A 95 6.69 7.89 5.74
N TYR A 96 7.41 8.90 6.19
CA TYR A 96 7.80 9.11 7.57
C TYR A 96 7.13 10.36 8.14
N PHE A 97 6.68 10.24 9.38
CA PHE A 97 6.31 11.37 10.23
C PHE A 97 7.36 11.49 11.33
N GLY A 98 8.10 12.60 11.33
CA GLY A 98 9.31 12.70 12.14
C GLY A 98 10.32 11.61 11.77
N ASP A 99 10.77 10.85 12.75
CA ASP A 99 11.74 9.76 12.58
C ASP A 99 11.06 8.37 12.51
N ARG A 100 9.73 8.33 12.44
CA ARG A 100 8.97 7.07 12.45
C ARG A 100 8.30 6.82 11.11
N LYS A 101 8.36 5.57 10.66
CA LYS A 101 7.65 5.13 9.47
C LYS A 101 6.14 5.14 9.73
N MET A 102 5.45 6.03 9.03
CA MET A 102 4.00 6.15 9.10
C MET A 102 3.30 5.29 8.05
N VAL A 103 3.84 5.27 6.83
CA VAL A 103 3.24 4.52 5.71
C VAL A 103 4.27 3.59 5.09
N GLY A 104 3.86 2.35 4.88
CA GLY A 104 4.57 1.37 4.06
C GLY A 104 3.73 0.96 2.86
N MET A 105 4.40 0.69 1.74
CA MET A 105 3.74 0.27 0.52
C MET A 105 4.37 -0.99 -0.06
N LEU A 106 3.51 -1.86 -0.62
CA LEU A 106 3.90 -2.99 -1.42
C LEU A 106 3.15 -2.96 -2.75
N ILE A 107 3.85 -2.66 -3.83
CA ILE A 107 3.27 -2.59 -5.16
C ILE A 107 3.65 -3.84 -5.94
N GLU A 108 2.64 -4.56 -6.42
CA GLU A 108 2.79 -5.79 -7.19
C GLU A 108 2.16 -5.60 -8.57
N HIS A 109 2.85 -6.09 -9.60
CA HIS A 109 2.45 -5.93 -11.00
C HIS A 109 2.13 -7.27 -11.65
N ASN A 110 1.10 -7.27 -12.49
CA ASN A 110 0.83 -8.29 -13.48
C ASN A 110 1.04 -7.68 -14.87
N CYS A 111 1.86 -8.33 -15.68
CA CYS A 111 2.30 -7.84 -16.98
C CYS A 111 1.83 -8.77 -18.10
N SER A 112 1.60 -8.18 -19.27
CA SER A 112 1.41 -8.93 -20.51
C SER A 112 2.24 -8.29 -21.62
N GLY A 113 3.12 -9.08 -22.22
CA GLY A 113 4.10 -8.54 -23.19
C GLY A 113 4.99 -7.50 -22.53
N THR A 114 4.97 -6.28 -23.04
CA THR A 114 5.81 -5.15 -22.58
C THR A 114 5.04 -4.10 -21.77
N THR A 115 3.77 -4.34 -21.46
CA THR A 115 2.91 -3.39 -20.74
C THR A 115 2.39 -3.98 -19.44
N LEU A 116 2.08 -3.09 -18.50
CA LEU A 116 1.37 -3.43 -17.28
C LEU A 116 -0.10 -3.71 -17.59
N GLN A 117 -0.63 -4.79 -17.06
CA GLN A 117 -2.06 -5.10 -17.18
C GLN A 117 -2.79 -4.72 -15.90
N ARG A 118 -2.21 -5.07 -14.76
CA ARG A 118 -2.81 -4.81 -13.47
C ARG A 118 -1.72 -4.54 -12.45
N THR A 119 -1.96 -3.56 -11.59
CA THR A 119 -1.09 -3.23 -10.48
C THR A 119 -1.92 -3.18 -9.21
N ILE A 120 -1.44 -3.82 -8.17
CA ILE A 120 -2.00 -3.77 -6.84
C ILE A 120 -1.06 -2.96 -5.95
N ALA A 121 -1.54 -1.83 -5.47
CA ALA A 121 -0.81 -0.99 -4.53
C ALA A 121 -1.32 -1.25 -3.11
N GLY A 122 -0.62 -2.09 -2.38
CA GLY A 122 -0.88 -2.34 -0.96
C GLY A 122 -0.31 -1.22 -0.11
N ILE A 123 -1.12 -0.70 0.79
CA ILE A 123 -0.81 0.47 1.61
C ILE A 123 -1.17 0.15 3.06
N GLY A 124 -0.20 0.33 3.95
CA GLY A 124 -0.41 0.27 5.39
C GLY A 124 -0.06 1.61 6.02
N ILE A 125 -0.98 2.16 6.81
CA ILE A 125 -0.82 3.44 7.50
C ILE A 125 -0.92 3.22 9.00
N ASN A 126 0.13 3.54 9.74
CA ASN A 126 0.14 3.56 11.20
C ASN A 126 -0.49 4.86 11.67
N VAL A 127 -1.69 4.78 12.24
CA VAL A 127 -2.46 5.97 12.66
C VAL A 127 -2.36 6.16 14.17
N ASN A 128 -2.86 5.18 14.93
CA ASN A 128 -2.95 5.24 16.37
C ASN A 128 -2.09 4.17 17.08
N GLN A 129 -1.40 3.35 16.33
CA GLN A 129 -0.57 2.27 16.87
C GLN A 129 0.59 2.83 17.68
N LYS A 130 0.68 2.41 18.95
CA LYS A 130 1.72 2.86 19.89
C LYS A 130 2.78 1.79 20.16
N GLU A 131 2.39 0.54 20.02
CA GLU A 131 3.27 -0.60 20.29
C GLU A 131 3.68 -1.27 18.96
N PHE A 132 4.97 -1.43 18.78
CA PHE A 132 5.57 -2.09 17.62
C PHE A 132 6.48 -3.20 18.10
N ASP A 133 6.56 -4.28 17.31
CA ASP A 133 7.53 -5.34 17.57
C ASP A 133 8.95 -4.73 17.56
N PRO A 134 9.75 -4.91 18.64
CA PRO A 134 11.11 -4.36 18.73
C PRO A 134 12.06 -4.85 17.62
N SER A 135 11.72 -5.96 16.96
CA SER A 135 12.50 -6.52 15.86
C SER A 135 12.26 -5.83 14.51
N LEU A 136 11.22 -4.99 14.42
CA LEU A 136 10.94 -4.26 13.19
C LEU A 136 11.96 -3.13 12.99
N PRO A 137 12.53 -2.98 11.78
CA PRO A 137 13.37 -1.83 11.47
C PRO A 137 12.53 -0.54 11.53
N ASN A 138 13.05 0.47 12.20
CA ASN A 138 12.45 1.81 12.29
C ASN A 138 12.42 2.50 10.94
#